data_35078682f8f2ab2442c5e6180ae20fc0
#
_entry.id   35078682f8f2ab2442c5e6180ae20fc0
#
_cell.length_a   1.000
_cell.length_b   1.000
_cell.length_c   1.000
_cell.angle_alpha   90.00
_cell.angle_beta   90.00
_cell.angle_gamma   90.00
#
_symmetry.space_group_name_H-M   'P 1'
#
loop_
_entity.id
_entity.type
_entity.pdbx_description
1 polymer ?
#
loop_
_entity_poly.entity_id
_entity_poly.type
_entity_poly.pdbx_seq_one_letter_code
_entity_poly.pdbx_strand_id
1 'polypeptide(L)'
;MGRIQLLDCTLRDGGYVNDWNFGHNNLISIFERLVNARIDIVEVGFIDDRREFDINRSILPDTRSFEEVYGKCNHKDTMVVGMIDYGTCSLSNLQPCNESILDGIRVIFKKDKRKEAVEYCAKVKALGYKVFVQLVSITSYNDEELQDLIKLANDIEPYAVSMVDTYGLLQKDSLLHYFYMLDEGLKENISLGYHSHNNFQRAFANCQEMLLCNTKRDVLVDATVYGMGKSAGNCPIELLAMHLNDYYNKNYDISQILEALDCNIMDIYKTKPWGYNMFFYMAAFNSCHPSYVSYLMDKENLSVRQINEILSELAKSEDKQLMYDEQFIKQLYDNYKKIITDISDESYNNLKKDLYNQNIIIKSAGINQYIMVKSDVDDSKVTVSDDNRIYKGTVIWVNSLAKDITISFDSLTDKGIDDKSDQLDEYVFISDSKSYVNLSAQLSDRPDTVKIITLSDVTPNNGDHFDYVFDKEEFKNTTGSDEAGDNSLYILKLILGKCGFII
;
A
#
# COMPACT_ATOMS: atom_id res chain seq x y z
N MET A 1 -6.93 33.81 12.96
CA MET A 1 -7.37 32.42 13.18
C MET A 1 -8.22 32.39 14.42
N GLY A 2 -9.33 31.67 14.40
CA GLY A 2 -10.14 31.41 15.58
C GLY A 2 -9.43 30.46 16.56
N ARG A 3 -10.17 29.80 17.40
CA ARG A 3 -9.63 28.81 18.34
C ARG A 3 -9.10 27.58 17.58
N ILE A 4 -7.91 27.11 17.93
CA ILE A 4 -7.38 25.83 17.46
C ILE A 4 -7.71 24.76 18.48
N GLN A 5 -8.19 23.60 18.03
CA GLN A 5 -8.51 22.45 18.87
C GLN A 5 -7.76 21.21 18.38
N LEU A 6 -7.10 20.52 19.29
CA LEU A 6 -6.46 19.24 19.02
C LEU A 6 -7.43 18.11 19.39
N LEU A 7 -7.68 17.20 18.45
CA LEU A 7 -8.54 16.05 18.65
C LEU A 7 -7.69 14.78 18.62
N ASP A 8 -7.80 13.96 19.67
CA ASP A 8 -7.26 12.60 19.66
C ASP A 8 -8.33 11.62 19.15
N CYS A 9 -7.93 10.76 18.20
CA CYS A 9 -8.79 9.67 17.71
C CYS A 9 -8.12 8.28 17.83
N THR A 10 -7.22 8.11 18.80
CA THR A 10 -6.49 6.84 19.04
C THR A 10 -7.45 5.68 19.28
N LEU A 11 -8.45 5.88 20.14
CA LEU A 11 -9.40 4.82 20.51
C LEU A 11 -10.41 4.49 19.40
N ARG A 12 -10.56 5.37 18.42
CA ARG A 12 -11.43 5.13 17.26
C ARG A 12 -10.62 4.65 16.03
N ASP A 13 -9.76 5.51 15.46
CA ASP A 13 -9.02 5.17 14.24
C ASP A 13 -7.89 4.18 14.51
N GLY A 14 -7.21 4.32 15.66
CA GLY A 14 -6.24 3.33 16.12
C GLY A 14 -6.83 1.93 16.26
N GLY A 15 -8.10 1.81 16.59
CA GLY A 15 -8.81 0.54 16.72
C GLY A 15 -8.80 -0.35 15.46
N TYR A 16 -8.60 0.21 14.27
CA TYR A 16 -8.40 -0.60 13.05
C TYR A 16 -7.18 -1.53 13.13
N VAL A 17 -6.21 -1.21 13.98
CA VAL A 17 -5.00 -2.03 14.14
C VAL A 17 -5.30 -3.30 14.94
N ASN A 18 -6.12 -3.20 15.99
CA ASN A 18 -6.36 -4.28 16.97
C ASN A 18 -7.82 -4.73 17.07
N ASP A 19 -8.64 -4.44 16.05
CA ASP A 19 -10.08 -4.70 16.04
C ASP A 19 -10.79 -4.04 17.24
N TRP A 20 -10.39 -2.81 17.57
CA TRP A 20 -10.85 -2.01 18.73
C TRP A 20 -10.71 -2.69 20.09
N ASN A 21 -10.00 -3.80 20.17
CA ASN A 21 -9.77 -4.53 21.41
C ASN A 21 -8.52 -4.01 22.12
N PHE A 22 -8.70 -2.98 22.94
CA PHE A 22 -7.63 -2.41 23.76
C PHE A 22 -7.54 -3.06 25.14
N GLY A 23 -8.62 -3.69 25.62
CA GLY A 23 -8.80 -4.10 26.99
C GLY A 23 -9.29 -2.94 27.87
N HIS A 24 -10.24 -3.21 28.78
CA HIS A 24 -10.90 -2.19 29.59
C HIS A 24 -9.92 -1.25 30.32
N ASN A 25 -8.93 -1.81 31.01
CA ASN A 25 -7.96 -1.01 31.75
C ASN A 25 -7.15 -0.05 30.83
N ASN A 26 -6.80 -0.50 29.62
CA ASN A 26 -6.09 0.34 28.66
C ASN A 26 -7.02 1.43 28.09
N LEU A 27 -8.28 1.14 27.83
CA LEU A 27 -9.26 2.14 27.40
C LEU A 27 -9.32 3.30 28.41
N ILE A 28 -9.48 2.97 29.68
CA ILE A 28 -9.54 3.97 30.77
C ILE A 28 -8.21 4.71 30.90
N SER A 29 -7.09 3.98 30.92
CA SER A 29 -5.77 4.58 31.07
C SER A 29 -5.43 5.56 29.93
N ILE A 30 -5.69 5.19 28.69
CA ILE A 30 -5.49 6.07 27.51
C ILE A 30 -6.35 7.32 27.63
N PHE A 31 -7.65 7.14 27.92
CA PHE A 31 -8.59 8.24 28.07
C PHE A 31 -8.14 9.24 29.16
N GLU A 32 -7.86 8.75 30.38
CA GLU A 32 -7.44 9.60 31.51
C GLU A 32 -6.14 10.36 31.22
N ARG A 33 -5.18 9.72 30.55
CA ARG A 33 -3.91 10.36 30.16
C ARG A 33 -4.14 11.46 29.13
N LEU A 34 -4.98 11.24 28.13
CA LEU A 34 -5.34 12.26 27.13
C LEU A 34 -6.07 13.44 27.78
N VAL A 35 -6.99 13.18 28.70
CA VAL A 35 -7.64 14.23 29.53
C VAL A 35 -6.61 14.98 30.38
N ASN A 36 -5.69 14.28 31.03
CA ASN A 36 -4.61 14.90 31.81
C ASN A 36 -3.62 15.68 30.92
N ALA A 37 -3.41 15.23 29.69
CA ALA A 37 -2.64 15.96 28.68
C ALA A 37 -3.35 17.25 28.22
N ARG A 38 -4.59 17.50 28.65
CA ARG A 38 -5.43 18.64 28.26
C ARG A 38 -5.78 18.67 26.78
N ILE A 39 -5.94 17.49 26.16
CA ILE A 39 -6.40 17.40 24.78
C ILE A 39 -7.83 17.97 24.71
N ASP A 40 -8.09 18.85 23.73
CA ASP A 40 -9.36 19.57 23.63
C ASP A 40 -10.56 18.61 23.37
N ILE A 41 -10.36 17.60 22.54
CA ILE A 41 -11.41 16.64 22.13
C ILE A 41 -10.80 15.23 22.10
N VAL A 42 -11.49 14.25 22.70
CA VAL A 42 -11.09 12.82 22.64
C VAL A 42 -12.21 12.01 22.03
N GLU A 43 -11.90 11.32 20.93
CA GLU A 43 -12.80 10.40 20.23
C GLU A 43 -12.64 8.99 20.80
N VAL A 44 -13.62 8.55 21.59
CA VAL A 44 -13.53 7.34 22.41
C VAL A 44 -13.93 6.04 21.71
N GLY A 45 -14.37 6.10 20.45
CA GLY A 45 -14.66 4.89 19.67
C GLY A 45 -15.77 5.05 18.64
N PHE A 46 -16.19 3.89 18.09
CA PHE A 46 -17.32 3.79 17.16
C PHE A 46 -18.62 3.41 17.87
N ILE A 47 -19.75 3.93 17.40
CA ILE A 47 -21.10 3.49 17.71
C ILE A 47 -21.61 2.67 16.53
N ASP A 48 -21.76 1.35 16.73
CA ASP A 48 -22.18 0.40 15.68
C ASP A 48 -23.12 -0.65 16.27
N ASP A 49 -24.43 -0.52 16.02
CA ASP A 49 -25.47 -1.38 16.61
C ASP A 49 -25.50 -2.82 16.08
N ARG A 50 -24.62 -3.12 15.12
CA ARG A 50 -24.37 -4.49 14.63
C ARG A 50 -23.39 -5.27 15.53
N ARG A 51 -22.75 -4.60 16.49
CA ARG A 51 -21.81 -5.17 17.43
C ARG A 51 -22.48 -5.48 18.77
N GLU A 52 -22.04 -6.56 19.39
CA GLU A 52 -22.40 -6.83 20.77
C GLU A 52 -21.55 -5.99 21.73
N PHE A 53 -22.07 -5.70 22.91
CA PHE A 53 -21.33 -5.00 23.94
C PHE A 53 -20.15 -5.84 24.45
N ASP A 54 -18.95 -5.28 24.40
CA ASP A 54 -17.76 -5.83 25.00
C ASP A 54 -16.98 -4.69 25.68
N ILE A 55 -16.86 -4.74 26.98
CA ILE A 55 -16.19 -3.72 27.80
C ILE A 55 -14.71 -3.51 27.44
N ASN A 56 -14.10 -4.47 26.75
CA ASN A 56 -12.69 -4.41 26.32
C ASN A 56 -12.51 -3.69 24.98
N ARG A 57 -13.60 -3.32 24.31
CA ARG A 57 -13.58 -2.73 22.96
C ARG A 57 -14.05 -1.28 22.97
N SER A 58 -13.51 -0.50 22.07
CA SER A 58 -13.94 0.88 21.78
C SER A 58 -14.92 0.98 20.61
N ILE A 59 -15.48 -0.14 20.12
CA ILE A 59 -16.60 -0.17 19.21
C ILE A 59 -17.81 -0.76 19.96
N LEU A 60 -18.83 0.06 20.17
CA LEU A 60 -19.92 -0.21 21.10
C LEU A 60 -21.28 -0.05 20.41
N PRO A 61 -22.33 -0.78 20.83
CA PRO A 61 -23.62 -0.81 20.13
C PRO A 61 -24.45 0.47 20.25
N ASP A 62 -24.27 1.24 21.31
CA ASP A 62 -25.08 2.40 21.64
C ASP A 62 -24.37 3.39 22.56
N THR A 63 -24.96 4.58 22.78
CA THR A 63 -24.37 5.61 23.66
C THR A 63 -24.42 5.25 25.14
N ARG A 64 -25.34 4.36 25.59
CA ARG A 64 -25.36 3.86 26.95
C ARG A 64 -24.18 2.99 27.28
N SER A 65 -23.69 2.21 26.32
CA SER A 65 -22.52 1.40 26.48
C SER A 65 -21.25 2.25 26.70
N PHE A 66 -21.14 3.45 26.10
CA PHE A 66 -20.07 4.39 26.43
C PHE A 66 -20.15 4.91 27.85
N GLU A 67 -21.35 5.14 28.37
CA GLU A 67 -21.54 5.50 29.77
C GLU A 67 -21.11 4.36 30.72
N GLU A 68 -21.37 3.10 30.38
CA GLU A 68 -20.91 1.95 31.15
C GLU A 68 -19.36 1.84 31.19
N VAL A 69 -18.68 2.16 30.08
CA VAL A 69 -17.21 2.10 30.01
C VAL A 69 -16.57 3.33 30.67
N TYR A 70 -17.00 4.55 30.34
CA TYR A 70 -16.30 5.79 30.67
C TYR A 70 -17.04 6.68 31.69
N GLY A 71 -18.28 6.39 32.03
CA GLY A 71 -19.13 7.28 32.85
C GLY A 71 -18.60 7.59 34.27
N LYS A 72 -17.63 6.79 34.75
CA LYS A 72 -16.94 7.05 36.03
C LYS A 72 -15.69 7.91 35.88
N CYS A 73 -15.25 8.17 34.65
CA CYS A 73 -14.05 8.96 34.39
C CYS A 73 -14.36 10.44 34.44
N ASN A 74 -13.47 11.21 35.04
CA ASN A 74 -13.57 12.67 35.01
C ASN A 74 -12.89 13.20 33.74
N HIS A 75 -13.67 13.72 32.80
CA HIS A 75 -13.15 14.27 31.53
C HIS A 75 -12.83 15.77 31.60
N LYS A 76 -12.99 16.42 32.78
CA LYS A 76 -12.66 17.85 33.02
C LYS A 76 -13.28 18.76 31.93
N ASP A 77 -12.41 19.51 31.22
CA ASP A 77 -12.82 20.41 30.12
C ASP A 77 -12.66 19.75 28.73
N THR A 78 -12.26 18.48 28.67
CA THR A 78 -12.12 17.72 27.43
C THR A 78 -13.50 17.34 26.88
N MET A 79 -13.78 17.67 25.63
CA MET A 79 -14.98 17.23 24.93
C MET A 79 -14.83 15.76 24.53
N VAL A 80 -15.80 14.93 24.89
CA VAL A 80 -15.83 13.50 24.58
C VAL A 80 -16.75 13.26 23.39
N VAL A 81 -16.23 12.59 22.35
CA VAL A 81 -16.98 12.32 21.12
C VAL A 81 -16.89 10.86 20.70
N GLY A 82 -17.95 10.38 20.03
CA GLY A 82 -17.95 9.08 19.36
C GLY A 82 -18.19 9.23 17.88
N MET A 83 -17.90 8.19 17.09
CA MET A 83 -18.11 8.19 15.64
C MET A 83 -19.18 7.20 15.21
N ILE A 84 -19.96 7.58 14.22
CA ILE A 84 -20.93 6.72 13.53
C ILE A 84 -20.56 6.71 12.04
N ASP A 85 -20.47 5.52 11.44
CA ASP A 85 -20.56 5.38 9.98
C ASP A 85 -22.05 5.37 9.61
N TYR A 86 -22.47 6.29 8.75
CA TYR A 86 -23.88 6.42 8.39
C TYR A 86 -24.48 5.09 7.90
N GLY A 87 -25.52 4.64 8.61
CA GLY A 87 -26.18 3.36 8.37
C GLY A 87 -25.75 2.22 9.31
N THR A 88 -24.80 2.45 10.21
CA THR A 88 -24.35 1.44 11.20
C THR A 88 -24.97 1.62 12.60
N CYS A 89 -25.71 2.70 12.81
CA CYS A 89 -26.38 2.95 14.08
C CYS A 89 -27.74 3.61 13.87
N SER A 90 -28.75 3.01 14.43
CA SER A 90 -30.11 3.54 14.49
C SER A 90 -30.22 4.69 15.52
N LEU A 91 -31.02 5.74 15.22
CA LEU A 91 -31.23 6.84 16.15
C LEU A 91 -31.80 6.38 17.49
N SER A 92 -32.55 5.28 17.53
CA SER A 92 -33.09 4.70 18.77
C SER A 92 -32.03 4.22 19.74
N ASN A 93 -30.80 4.01 19.28
CA ASN A 93 -29.64 3.59 20.08
C ASN A 93 -28.82 4.78 20.60
N LEU A 94 -29.25 6.00 20.31
CA LEU A 94 -28.67 7.23 20.84
C LEU A 94 -29.55 7.78 21.97
N GLN A 95 -29.02 7.82 23.20
CA GLN A 95 -29.64 8.51 24.30
C GLN A 95 -29.64 10.04 24.08
N PRO A 96 -30.50 10.84 24.71
CA PRO A 96 -30.29 12.27 24.76
C PRO A 96 -28.89 12.62 25.29
N CYS A 97 -28.25 13.66 24.75
CA CYS A 97 -26.89 14.03 25.10
C CYS A 97 -26.65 14.20 26.61
N ASN A 98 -27.63 14.73 27.32
CA ASN A 98 -27.56 14.92 28.77
C ASN A 98 -27.66 13.61 29.60
N GLU A 99 -27.89 12.48 28.96
CA GLU A 99 -27.88 11.13 29.54
C GLU A 99 -26.71 10.28 29.08
N SER A 100 -25.71 10.90 28.45
CA SER A 100 -24.52 10.23 27.85
C SER A 100 -23.24 10.96 28.23
N ILE A 101 -22.17 10.24 28.41
CA ILE A 101 -20.83 10.84 28.53
C ILE A 101 -20.37 11.55 27.27
N LEU A 102 -20.96 11.25 26.12
CA LEU A 102 -20.60 11.87 24.85
C LEU A 102 -21.19 13.27 24.73
N ASP A 103 -20.35 14.28 24.51
CA ASP A 103 -20.75 15.64 24.18
C ASP A 103 -21.11 15.81 22.70
N GLY A 104 -20.54 14.94 21.84
CA GLY A 104 -20.71 15.07 20.41
C GLY A 104 -20.61 13.75 19.66
N ILE A 105 -21.11 13.77 18.43
CA ILE A 105 -21.08 12.63 17.51
C ILE A 105 -20.51 13.08 16.19
N ARG A 106 -19.48 12.37 15.70
CA ARG A 106 -18.87 12.52 14.40
C ARG A 106 -19.52 11.52 13.45
N VAL A 107 -20.03 11.99 12.30
CA VAL A 107 -20.72 11.14 11.34
C VAL A 107 -19.92 11.08 10.07
N ILE A 108 -19.37 9.89 9.75
CA ILE A 108 -18.73 9.61 8.45
C ILE A 108 -19.76 9.03 7.48
N PHE A 109 -19.59 9.31 6.20
CA PHE A 109 -20.47 8.80 5.14
C PHE A 109 -19.77 8.82 3.77
N LYS A 110 -20.23 7.95 2.88
CA LYS A 110 -19.83 7.98 1.48
C LYS A 110 -20.49 9.16 0.75
N LYS A 111 -19.81 9.76 -0.23
CA LYS A 111 -20.28 10.97 -0.92
C LYS A 111 -21.67 10.84 -1.57
N ASP A 112 -22.02 9.65 -2.07
CA ASP A 112 -23.34 9.35 -2.66
C ASP A 112 -24.47 9.38 -1.62
N LYS A 113 -24.16 9.21 -0.33
CA LYS A 113 -25.08 9.25 0.80
C LYS A 113 -25.13 10.60 1.53
N ARG A 114 -24.48 11.64 0.98
CA ARG A 114 -24.32 12.93 1.68
C ARG A 114 -25.62 13.57 2.13
N LYS A 115 -26.70 13.47 1.33
CA LYS A 115 -28.00 14.09 1.66
C LYS A 115 -28.63 13.40 2.86
N GLU A 116 -28.82 12.10 2.78
CA GLU A 116 -29.41 11.28 3.83
C GLU A 116 -28.58 11.34 5.13
N ALA A 117 -27.25 11.37 5.00
CA ALA A 117 -26.34 11.46 6.15
C ALA A 117 -26.44 12.83 6.84
N VAL A 118 -26.56 13.93 6.10
CA VAL A 118 -26.75 15.26 6.70
C VAL A 118 -28.12 15.37 7.36
N GLU A 119 -29.19 14.78 6.80
CA GLU A 119 -30.48 14.67 7.47
C GLU A 119 -30.41 13.86 8.79
N TYR A 120 -29.60 12.78 8.80
CA TYR A 120 -29.32 12.03 10.01
C TYR A 120 -28.56 12.90 11.04
N CYS A 121 -27.58 13.66 10.61
CA CYS A 121 -26.85 14.64 11.43
C CYS A 121 -27.81 15.66 12.11
N ALA A 122 -28.80 16.15 11.38
CA ALA A 122 -29.83 17.05 11.95
C ALA A 122 -30.62 16.39 13.10
N LYS A 123 -30.94 15.11 12.95
CA LYS A 123 -31.66 14.34 13.98
C LYS A 123 -30.76 14.06 15.20
N VAL A 124 -29.47 13.75 14.98
CA VAL A 124 -28.49 13.62 16.07
C VAL A 124 -28.31 14.95 16.81
N LYS A 125 -28.25 16.07 16.10
CA LYS A 125 -28.22 17.41 16.72
C LYS A 125 -29.45 17.69 17.56
N ALA A 126 -30.65 17.24 17.14
CA ALA A 126 -31.88 17.39 17.91
C ALA A 126 -31.89 16.62 19.23
N LEU A 127 -31.03 15.59 19.39
CA LEU A 127 -30.79 14.90 20.66
C LEU A 127 -29.83 15.67 21.61
N GLY A 128 -29.37 16.85 21.20
CA GLY A 128 -28.52 17.73 22.00
C GLY A 128 -27.02 17.59 21.75
N TYR A 129 -26.56 16.65 20.89
CA TYR A 129 -25.13 16.43 20.58
C TYR A 129 -24.57 17.54 19.72
N LYS A 130 -23.28 17.87 19.93
CA LYS A 130 -22.46 18.56 18.94
C LYS A 130 -22.20 17.61 17.78
N VAL A 131 -22.54 18.01 16.57
CA VAL A 131 -22.42 17.14 15.39
C VAL A 131 -21.27 17.57 14.53
N PHE A 132 -20.46 16.59 14.11
CA PHE A 132 -19.33 16.78 13.20
C PHE A 132 -19.62 16.03 11.90
N VAL A 133 -19.64 16.74 10.81
CA VAL A 133 -19.84 16.18 9.46
C VAL A 133 -18.47 15.81 8.87
N GLN A 134 -18.22 14.52 8.59
CA GLN A 134 -16.93 14.00 8.19
C GLN A 134 -16.93 13.62 6.71
N LEU A 135 -16.17 14.37 5.88
CA LEU A 135 -16.10 14.20 4.43
C LEU A 135 -15.11 13.10 4.06
N VAL A 136 -15.50 11.84 4.21
CA VAL A 136 -14.66 10.68 3.87
C VAL A 136 -14.24 10.73 2.41
N SER A 137 -12.97 10.42 2.16
CA SER A 137 -12.38 10.47 0.81
C SER A 137 -12.59 11.82 0.13
N ILE A 138 -12.20 12.91 0.80
CA ILE A 138 -12.39 14.28 0.28
C ILE A 138 -11.88 14.42 -1.15
N THR A 139 -10.81 13.70 -1.53
CA THR A 139 -10.24 13.70 -2.89
C THR A 139 -11.18 13.11 -3.95
N SER A 140 -12.28 12.47 -3.56
CA SER A 140 -13.29 11.95 -4.48
C SER A 140 -14.38 12.96 -4.84
N TYR A 141 -14.44 14.10 -4.15
CA TYR A 141 -15.44 15.15 -4.41
C TYR A 141 -14.95 16.07 -5.52
N ASN A 142 -15.80 16.33 -6.49
CA ASN A 142 -15.63 17.49 -7.37
C ASN A 142 -16.19 18.76 -6.71
N ASP A 143 -15.91 19.92 -7.31
CA ASP A 143 -16.29 21.21 -6.74
C ASP A 143 -17.81 21.40 -6.61
N GLU A 144 -18.61 20.89 -7.55
CA GLU A 144 -20.07 20.97 -7.50
C GLU A 144 -20.63 20.11 -6.35
N GLU A 145 -20.15 18.89 -6.19
CA GLU A 145 -20.53 17.99 -5.10
C GLU A 145 -20.17 18.57 -3.73
N LEU A 146 -19.02 19.24 -3.64
CA LEU A 146 -18.59 19.90 -2.41
C LEU A 146 -19.44 21.14 -2.11
N GLN A 147 -19.78 21.94 -3.10
CA GLN A 147 -20.69 23.09 -2.95
C GLN A 147 -22.10 22.65 -2.51
N ASP A 148 -22.61 21.54 -3.04
CA ASP A 148 -23.89 20.99 -2.59
C ASP A 148 -23.84 20.57 -1.12
N LEU A 149 -22.75 19.93 -0.72
CA LEU A 149 -22.57 19.54 0.69
C LEU A 149 -22.44 20.75 1.62
N ILE A 150 -21.74 21.81 1.19
CA ILE A 150 -21.63 23.07 1.93
C ILE A 150 -23.03 23.64 2.20
N LYS A 151 -23.93 23.65 1.20
CA LYS A 151 -25.32 24.11 1.38
C LYS A 151 -26.05 23.28 2.43
N LEU A 152 -25.97 21.94 2.30
CA LEU A 152 -26.59 21.02 3.26
C LEU A 152 -26.05 21.22 4.69
N ALA A 153 -24.73 21.38 4.84
CA ALA A 153 -24.11 21.65 6.14
C ALA A 153 -24.55 23.00 6.72
N ASN A 154 -24.67 24.03 5.89
CA ASN A 154 -25.16 25.35 6.31
C ASN A 154 -26.61 25.32 6.82
N ASP A 155 -27.45 24.42 6.28
CA ASP A 155 -28.84 24.29 6.73
C ASP A 155 -28.95 23.71 8.15
N ILE A 156 -28.06 22.78 8.52
CA ILE A 156 -28.08 22.15 9.83
C ILE A 156 -27.14 22.81 10.85
N GLU A 157 -26.20 23.64 10.39
CA GLU A 157 -25.17 24.29 11.22
C GLU A 157 -24.50 23.32 12.21
N PRO A 158 -23.73 22.35 11.75
CA PRO A 158 -23.03 21.40 12.62
C PRO A 158 -21.95 22.13 13.45
N TYR A 159 -21.43 21.49 14.48
CA TYR A 159 -20.29 22.00 15.23
C TYR A 159 -19.05 22.16 14.35
N ALA A 160 -18.78 21.16 13.49
CA ALA A 160 -17.68 21.18 12.55
C ALA A 160 -17.99 20.42 11.26
N VAL A 161 -17.30 20.81 10.19
CA VAL A 161 -17.16 20.05 8.95
C VAL A 161 -15.69 19.70 8.79
N SER A 162 -15.35 18.41 8.63
CA SER A 162 -13.97 17.96 8.57
C SER A 162 -13.63 17.36 7.21
N MET A 163 -12.51 17.80 6.64
CA MET A 163 -11.86 17.17 5.51
C MET A 163 -11.20 15.86 6.00
N VAL A 164 -11.55 14.72 5.39
CA VAL A 164 -10.95 13.44 5.73
C VAL A 164 -10.12 12.93 4.56
N ASP A 165 -8.80 12.95 4.72
CA ASP A 165 -7.83 12.41 3.77
C ASP A 165 -7.66 10.90 3.98
N THR A 166 -8.71 10.16 3.65
CA THR A 166 -8.88 8.72 3.97
C THR A 166 -7.72 7.85 3.48
N TYR A 167 -7.05 8.26 2.41
CA TYR A 167 -5.97 7.48 1.78
C TYR A 167 -4.61 8.18 1.85
N GLY A 168 -4.52 9.33 2.54
CA GLY A 168 -3.29 10.10 2.65
C GLY A 168 -2.80 10.66 1.31
N LEU A 169 -3.71 11.10 0.44
CA LEU A 169 -3.42 11.54 -0.94
C LEU A 169 -3.17 13.04 -1.06
N LEU A 170 -3.65 13.84 -0.10
CA LEU A 170 -3.62 15.28 -0.21
C LEU A 170 -2.19 15.81 -0.28
N GLN A 171 -1.91 16.51 -1.37
CA GLN A 171 -0.77 17.39 -1.52
C GLN A 171 -1.16 18.81 -1.07
N LYS A 172 -0.17 19.67 -0.87
CA LYS A 172 -0.40 21.04 -0.39
C LYS A 172 -1.47 21.78 -1.20
N ASP A 173 -1.37 21.78 -2.53
CA ASP A 173 -2.26 22.55 -3.37
C ASP A 173 -3.71 22.06 -3.30
N SER A 174 -3.91 20.73 -3.31
CA SER A 174 -5.24 20.16 -3.15
C SER A 174 -5.80 20.35 -1.74
N LEU A 175 -4.97 20.27 -0.68
CA LEU A 175 -5.38 20.59 0.67
C LEU A 175 -5.90 22.03 0.75
N LEU A 176 -5.16 22.98 0.23
CA LEU A 176 -5.53 24.41 0.23
C LEU A 176 -6.78 24.68 -0.60
N HIS A 177 -6.94 24.00 -1.75
CA HIS A 177 -8.14 24.10 -2.57
C HIS A 177 -9.40 23.72 -1.78
N TYR A 178 -9.43 22.53 -1.17
CA TYR A 178 -10.58 22.10 -0.37
C TYR A 178 -10.79 22.96 0.87
N PHE A 179 -9.69 23.37 1.53
CA PHE A 179 -9.77 24.24 2.69
C PHE A 179 -10.49 25.56 2.36
N TYR A 180 -10.05 26.29 1.33
CA TYR A 180 -10.63 27.58 0.99
C TYR A 180 -12.05 27.47 0.44
N MET A 181 -12.38 26.41 -0.31
CA MET A 181 -13.77 26.17 -0.71
C MET A 181 -14.70 26.03 0.50
N LEU A 182 -14.28 25.29 1.53
CA LEU A 182 -15.06 25.12 2.75
C LEU A 182 -15.07 26.39 3.60
N ASP A 183 -13.92 27.08 3.75
CA ASP A 183 -13.83 28.31 4.55
C ASP A 183 -14.68 29.44 3.99
N GLU A 184 -14.72 29.60 2.67
CA GLU A 184 -15.53 30.62 2.00
C GLU A 184 -17.03 30.26 1.96
N GLY A 185 -17.35 28.95 1.84
CA GLY A 185 -18.72 28.52 1.61
C GLY A 185 -19.53 28.22 2.87
N LEU A 186 -18.90 27.82 3.97
CA LEU A 186 -19.60 27.50 5.22
C LEU A 186 -19.94 28.76 6.02
N LYS A 187 -21.00 28.72 6.82
CA LYS A 187 -21.34 29.78 7.81
C LYS A 187 -20.20 29.95 8.82
N GLU A 188 -19.97 31.18 9.31
CA GLU A 188 -18.83 31.54 10.17
C GLU A 188 -18.77 30.74 11.50
N ASN A 189 -19.91 30.32 12.03
CA ASN A 189 -20.02 29.56 13.28
C ASN A 189 -19.70 28.07 13.14
N ILE A 190 -19.46 27.57 11.94
CA ILE A 190 -19.10 26.17 11.68
C ILE A 190 -17.57 26.05 11.68
N SER A 191 -17.02 25.21 12.56
CA SER A 191 -15.56 24.94 12.61
C SER A 191 -15.11 24.09 11.44
N LEU A 192 -13.84 24.24 11.03
CA LEU A 192 -13.20 23.37 10.04
C LEU A 192 -12.28 22.35 10.69
N GLY A 193 -12.47 21.08 10.33
CA GLY A 193 -11.63 19.98 10.79
C GLY A 193 -10.75 19.39 9.68
N TYR A 194 -9.66 18.75 10.10
CA TYR A 194 -8.81 17.97 9.22
C TYR A 194 -8.37 16.67 9.89
N HIS A 195 -8.67 15.56 9.23
CA HIS A 195 -8.23 14.22 9.59
C HIS A 195 -7.34 13.67 8.50
N SER A 196 -6.10 13.33 8.82
CA SER A 196 -5.07 12.97 7.85
C SER A 196 -4.49 11.58 8.07
N HIS A 197 -4.41 10.79 6.99
CA HIS A 197 -3.60 9.57 6.96
C HIS A 197 -2.19 9.81 6.43
N ASN A 198 -1.24 8.93 6.80
CA ASN A 198 0.19 9.16 6.65
C ASN A 198 0.85 8.34 5.53
N ASN A 199 0.09 7.92 4.52
CA ASN A 199 0.56 7.04 3.46
C ASN A 199 1.73 7.63 2.64
N PHE A 200 1.75 8.96 2.44
CA PHE A 200 2.88 9.69 1.84
C PHE A 200 3.77 10.40 2.87
N GLN A 201 3.67 10.06 4.16
CA GLN A 201 4.37 10.72 5.26
C GLN A 201 4.11 12.23 5.36
N ARG A 202 2.91 12.69 4.95
CA ARG A 202 2.56 14.12 4.93
C ARG A 202 1.57 14.53 6.01
N ALA A 203 1.06 13.61 6.82
CA ALA A 203 0.00 13.91 7.77
C ALA A 203 0.36 15.09 8.69
N PHE A 204 1.53 15.08 9.31
CA PHE A 204 1.99 16.18 10.16
C PHE A 204 2.20 17.47 9.38
N ALA A 205 2.88 17.42 8.22
CA ALA A 205 3.11 18.58 7.38
C ALA A 205 1.81 19.21 6.88
N ASN A 206 0.82 18.39 6.48
CA ASN A 206 -0.48 18.88 6.05
C ASN A 206 -1.29 19.51 7.19
N CYS A 207 -1.20 18.98 8.43
CA CYS A 207 -1.76 19.64 9.61
C CYS A 207 -1.13 21.02 9.83
N GLN A 208 0.21 21.14 9.68
CA GLN A 208 0.89 22.44 9.77
C GLN A 208 0.45 23.40 8.66
N GLU A 209 0.33 22.94 7.40
CA GLU A 209 -0.17 23.77 6.30
C GLU A 209 -1.58 24.30 6.56
N MET A 210 -2.49 23.45 7.07
CA MET A 210 -3.83 23.90 7.45
C MET A 210 -3.79 24.96 8.56
N LEU A 211 -2.94 24.79 9.55
CA LEU A 211 -2.78 25.76 10.65
C LEU A 211 -2.17 27.10 10.19
N LEU A 212 -1.49 27.15 9.04
CA LEU A 212 -0.98 28.37 8.44
C LEU A 212 -2.03 29.11 7.61
N CYS A 213 -3.18 28.49 7.29
CA CYS A 213 -4.23 29.13 6.52
C CYS A 213 -4.80 30.35 7.27
N ASN A 214 -5.04 31.42 6.51
CA ASN A 214 -5.63 32.65 7.06
C ASN A 214 -7.15 32.52 7.14
N THR A 215 -7.66 32.12 8.29
CA THR A 215 -9.11 32.03 8.56
C THR A 215 -9.46 32.67 9.91
N LYS A 216 -10.68 33.16 10.06
CA LYS A 216 -11.22 33.62 11.35
C LYS A 216 -11.94 32.49 12.09
N ARG A 217 -12.14 31.37 11.44
CA ARG A 217 -12.91 30.23 11.88
C ARG A 217 -12.14 29.41 12.92
N ASP A 218 -12.85 28.72 13.80
CA ASP A 218 -12.27 27.70 14.66
C ASP A 218 -11.80 26.51 13.82
N VAL A 219 -10.62 25.97 14.15
CA VAL A 219 -9.96 24.89 13.39
C VAL A 219 -9.70 23.69 14.30
N LEU A 220 -10.01 22.50 13.79
CA LEU A 220 -9.73 21.24 14.45
C LEU A 220 -8.69 20.45 13.65
N VAL A 221 -7.73 19.86 14.33
CA VAL A 221 -6.75 18.95 13.74
C VAL A 221 -6.76 17.62 14.48
N ASP A 222 -6.96 16.54 13.74
CA ASP A 222 -7.04 15.19 14.30
C ASP A 222 -5.63 14.56 14.33
N ALA A 223 -5.37 13.80 15.39
CA ALA A 223 -4.14 13.04 15.55
C ALA A 223 -4.38 11.79 16.41
N THR A 224 -3.38 10.92 16.49
CA THR A 224 -3.42 9.72 17.34
C THR A 224 -2.09 9.52 18.05
N VAL A 225 -2.09 8.85 19.19
CA VAL A 225 -0.86 8.50 19.91
C VAL A 225 0.02 7.63 19.00
N TYR A 226 1.24 8.09 18.77
CA TYR A 226 2.23 7.46 17.89
C TYR A 226 1.72 7.22 16.46
N GLY A 227 0.79 8.04 16.00
CA GLY A 227 0.19 7.92 14.68
C GLY A 227 -0.61 6.61 14.48
N MET A 228 -1.07 5.95 15.55
CA MET A 228 -1.82 4.69 15.46
C MET A 228 -3.06 4.84 14.60
N GLY A 229 -3.26 3.96 13.60
CA GLY A 229 -4.44 4.04 12.74
C GLY A 229 -4.40 3.13 11.52
N LYS A 230 -5.45 3.25 10.72
CA LYS A 230 -5.62 2.47 9.49
C LYS A 230 -4.46 2.72 8.52
N SER A 231 -4.03 1.69 7.79
CA SER A 231 -2.96 1.76 6.76
C SER A 231 -1.62 2.24 7.35
N ALA A 232 -1.08 3.36 6.85
CA ALA A 232 0.14 3.97 7.37
C ALA A 232 -0.09 4.83 8.62
N GLY A 233 -1.29 4.74 9.23
CA GLY A 233 -1.65 5.51 10.41
C GLY A 233 -1.99 6.98 10.12
N ASN A 234 -2.00 7.78 11.18
CA ASN A 234 -2.46 9.17 11.21
C ASN A 234 -1.31 10.15 11.52
N CYS A 235 -1.64 11.42 11.70
CA CYS A 235 -0.72 12.39 12.30
C CYS A 235 -0.38 11.97 13.74
N PRO A 236 0.90 11.88 14.14
CA PRO A 236 1.27 11.58 15.52
C PRO A 236 0.93 12.76 16.44
N ILE A 237 0.15 12.49 17.51
CA ILE A 237 -0.34 13.55 18.41
C ILE A 237 0.77 14.21 19.20
N GLU A 238 1.82 13.49 19.57
CA GLU A 238 2.98 14.02 20.28
C GLU A 238 3.70 15.09 19.47
N LEU A 239 3.81 14.92 18.14
CA LEU A 239 4.41 15.92 17.26
C LEU A 239 3.50 17.13 17.09
N LEU A 240 2.19 16.89 16.94
CA LEU A 240 1.24 17.97 16.73
C LEU A 240 1.03 18.79 18.01
N ALA A 241 0.95 18.15 19.18
CA ALA A 241 0.84 18.81 20.48
C ALA A 241 2.10 19.66 20.77
N MET A 242 3.31 19.14 20.50
CA MET A 242 4.56 19.90 20.60
C MET A 242 4.50 21.14 19.69
N HIS A 243 4.14 20.98 18.42
CA HIS A 243 4.04 22.10 17.47
C HIS A 243 3.02 23.17 17.93
N LEU A 244 1.86 22.75 18.45
CA LEU A 244 0.84 23.66 18.94
C LEU A 244 1.30 24.41 20.23
N ASN A 245 2.06 23.73 21.10
CA ASN A 245 2.66 24.38 22.26
C ASN A 245 3.68 25.44 21.83
N ASP A 246 4.57 25.11 20.89
CA ASP A 246 5.68 25.99 20.49
C ASP A 246 5.22 27.22 19.69
N TYR A 247 4.23 27.05 18.80
CA TYR A 247 3.88 28.10 17.84
C TYR A 247 2.50 28.74 18.06
N TYR A 248 1.61 28.10 18.85
CA TYR A 248 0.23 28.57 19.04
C TYR A 248 -0.16 28.80 20.50
N ASN A 249 0.86 28.89 21.39
CA ASN A 249 0.69 29.17 22.81
C ASN A 249 -0.31 28.21 23.50
N LYS A 250 -0.30 26.92 23.08
CA LYS A 250 -1.01 25.84 23.76
C LYS A 250 -0.15 25.31 24.92
N ASN A 251 -0.73 24.46 25.75
CA ASN A 251 -0.05 23.93 26.93
C ASN A 251 -0.39 22.45 27.17
N TYR A 252 -0.43 21.67 26.10
CA TYR A 252 -0.64 20.22 26.18
C TYR A 252 0.50 19.56 26.96
N ASP A 253 0.16 18.64 27.84
CA ASP A 253 1.17 17.92 28.64
C ASP A 253 1.70 16.71 27.84
N ILE A 254 2.86 16.93 27.21
CA ILE A 254 3.52 15.91 26.38
C ILE A 254 3.88 14.68 27.23
N SER A 255 4.20 14.82 28.53
CA SER A 255 4.58 13.68 29.38
C SER A 255 3.43 12.70 29.53
N GLN A 256 2.18 13.17 29.61
CA GLN A 256 1.00 12.31 29.68
C GLN A 256 0.77 11.55 28.36
N ILE A 257 1.04 12.21 27.21
CA ILE A 257 0.96 11.55 25.90
C ILE A 257 2.04 10.45 25.77
N LEU A 258 3.27 10.75 26.18
CA LEU A 258 4.38 9.78 26.17
C LEU A 258 4.13 8.60 27.10
N GLU A 259 3.49 8.83 28.26
CA GLU A 259 3.10 7.73 29.15
C GLU A 259 1.97 6.86 28.54
N ALA A 260 0.99 7.47 27.84
CA ALA A 260 -0.02 6.70 27.10
C ALA A 260 0.66 5.84 26.03
N LEU A 261 1.64 6.41 25.32
CA LEU A 261 2.44 5.69 24.32
C LEU A 261 3.14 4.48 24.95
N ASP A 262 3.94 4.69 25.97
CA ASP A 262 4.81 3.66 26.57
C ASP A 262 3.99 2.55 27.26
N CYS A 263 3.00 2.93 28.06
CA CYS A 263 2.26 2.00 28.90
C CYS A 263 1.13 1.25 28.17
N ASN A 264 0.57 1.85 27.09
CA ASN A 264 -0.67 1.31 26.50
C ASN A 264 -0.54 0.98 25.01
N ILE A 265 0.29 1.71 24.25
CA ILE A 265 0.33 1.64 22.79
C ILE A 265 1.49 0.79 22.27
N MET A 266 2.67 0.86 22.94
CA MET A 266 3.87 0.18 22.45
C MET A 266 3.74 -1.34 22.35
N ASP A 267 2.97 -1.99 23.22
CA ASP A 267 2.77 -3.44 23.12
C ASP A 267 1.88 -3.84 21.94
N ILE A 268 0.92 -2.98 21.59
CA ILE A 268 0.12 -3.15 20.35
C ILE A 268 1.05 -2.98 19.15
N TYR A 269 1.88 -1.93 19.14
CA TYR A 269 2.82 -1.65 18.05
C TYR A 269 3.80 -2.80 17.79
N LYS A 270 4.36 -3.40 18.86
CA LYS A 270 5.27 -4.56 18.73
C LYS A 270 4.61 -5.77 18.07
N THR A 271 3.30 -5.93 18.23
CA THR A 271 2.54 -7.05 17.68
C THR A 271 2.03 -6.80 16.27
N LYS A 272 1.54 -5.56 16.04
CA LYS A 272 0.97 -5.11 14.76
C LYS A 272 1.47 -3.69 14.45
N PRO A 273 2.69 -3.57 13.90
CA PRO A 273 3.26 -2.27 13.60
C PRO A 273 2.48 -1.57 12.48
N TRP A 274 2.28 -0.27 12.65
CA TRP A 274 1.75 0.64 11.63
C TRP A 274 2.83 1.66 11.24
N GLY A 275 2.50 2.53 10.33
CA GLY A 275 3.41 3.54 9.82
C GLY A 275 3.68 3.35 8.33
N TYR A 276 4.61 4.13 7.83
CA TYR A 276 5.00 4.07 6.43
C TYR A 276 5.53 2.70 6.05
N ASN A 277 4.99 2.14 4.97
CA ASN A 277 5.57 1.01 4.26
C ASN A 277 5.28 1.11 2.76
N MET A 278 6.06 0.37 1.96
CA MET A 278 5.98 0.44 0.50
C MET A 278 4.61 -0.01 -0.05
N PHE A 279 3.90 -0.88 0.64
CA PHE A 279 2.61 -1.39 0.19
C PHE A 279 1.51 -0.34 0.31
N PHE A 280 1.43 0.36 1.44
CA PHE A 280 0.49 1.47 1.61
C PHE A 280 0.86 2.68 0.75
N TYR A 281 2.16 2.89 0.50
CA TYR A 281 2.61 3.85 -0.50
C TYR A 281 2.07 3.49 -1.89
N MET A 282 2.17 2.21 -2.32
CA MET A 282 1.64 1.78 -3.62
C MET A 282 0.13 1.92 -3.73
N ALA A 283 -0.62 1.62 -2.65
CA ALA A 283 -2.06 1.85 -2.62
C ALA A 283 -2.39 3.33 -2.85
N ALA A 284 -1.70 4.22 -2.13
CA ALA A 284 -1.86 5.67 -2.29
C ALA A 284 -1.40 6.15 -3.67
N PHE A 285 -0.26 5.66 -4.17
CA PHE A 285 0.27 6.02 -5.49
C PHE A 285 -0.70 5.66 -6.62
N ASN A 286 -1.40 4.52 -6.51
CA ASN A 286 -2.45 4.11 -7.44
C ASN A 286 -3.84 4.68 -7.06
N SER A 287 -3.92 5.58 -6.06
CA SER A 287 -5.14 6.19 -5.55
C SER A 287 -6.24 5.18 -5.21
N CYS A 288 -5.89 4.01 -4.71
CA CYS A 288 -6.83 2.92 -4.44
C CYS A 288 -6.98 2.62 -2.95
N HIS A 289 -8.10 1.97 -2.61
CA HIS A 289 -8.39 1.59 -1.22
C HIS A 289 -7.30 0.66 -0.66
N PRO A 290 -6.74 0.92 0.54
CA PRO A 290 -5.64 0.13 1.11
C PRO A 290 -5.92 -1.37 1.29
N SER A 291 -7.19 -1.78 1.44
CA SER A 291 -7.55 -3.19 1.54
C SER A 291 -7.20 -4.01 0.30
N TYR A 292 -7.07 -3.37 -0.87
CA TYR A 292 -6.62 -4.06 -2.09
C TYR A 292 -5.17 -4.52 -1.95
N VAL A 293 -4.30 -3.66 -1.47
CA VAL A 293 -2.90 -4.06 -1.24
C VAL A 293 -2.80 -5.09 -0.11
N SER A 294 -3.60 -4.97 0.94
CA SER A 294 -3.64 -5.97 2.01
C SER A 294 -4.06 -7.34 1.48
N TYR A 295 -5.08 -7.40 0.62
CA TYR A 295 -5.49 -8.66 -0.05
C TYR A 295 -4.36 -9.28 -0.86
N LEU A 296 -3.59 -8.47 -1.59
CA LEU A 296 -2.48 -8.97 -2.41
C LEU A 296 -1.26 -9.38 -1.57
N MET A 297 -1.02 -8.73 -0.42
CA MET A 297 0.05 -9.11 0.52
C MET A 297 -0.19 -10.49 1.15
N ASP A 298 -1.46 -10.88 1.34
CA ASP A 298 -1.85 -12.19 1.85
C ASP A 298 -1.65 -13.31 0.81
N LYS A 299 -1.37 -12.95 -0.46
CA LYS A 299 -1.06 -13.92 -1.51
C LYS A 299 0.42 -14.27 -1.45
N GLU A 300 0.69 -15.56 -1.34
CA GLU A 300 2.05 -16.05 -1.43
C GLU A 300 2.65 -15.68 -2.80
N ASN A 301 3.92 -15.22 -2.78
CA ASN A 301 4.79 -15.15 -3.95
C ASN A 301 4.53 -14.02 -4.96
N LEU A 302 3.81 -12.97 -4.59
CA LEU A 302 3.80 -11.75 -5.39
C LEU A 302 5.01 -10.86 -5.04
N SER A 303 5.78 -10.48 -6.04
CA SER A 303 6.77 -9.42 -5.88
C SER A 303 6.07 -8.06 -5.73
N VAL A 304 6.78 -7.09 -5.13
CA VAL A 304 6.32 -5.70 -5.00
C VAL A 304 5.87 -5.11 -6.35
N ARG A 305 6.60 -5.45 -7.41
CA ARG A 305 6.27 -5.03 -8.77
C ARG A 305 4.95 -5.61 -9.25
N GLN A 306 4.75 -6.91 -9.11
CA GLN A 306 3.52 -7.59 -9.54
C GLN A 306 2.30 -7.04 -8.81
N ILE A 307 2.44 -6.76 -7.50
CA ILE A 307 1.40 -6.06 -6.73
C ILE A 307 1.09 -4.70 -7.35
N ASN A 308 2.13 -3.90 -7.67
CA ASN A 308 1.92 -2.58 -8.29
C ASN A 308 1.29 -2.67 -9.68
N GLU A 309 1.63 -3.66 -10.49
CA GLU A 309 1.02 -3.89 -11.82
C GLU A 309 -0.49 -4.20 -11.69
N ILE A 310 -0.87 -5.06 -10.74
CA ILE A 310 -2.28 -5.38 -10.47
C ILE A 310 -3.03 -4.14 -9.95
N LEU A 311 -2.42 -3.35 -9.04
CA LEU A 311 -3.04 -2.11 -8.54
C LEU A 311 -3.15 -1.04 -9.63
N SER A 312 -2.19 -0.96 -10.55
CA SER A 312 -2.24 -0.04 -11.69
C SER A 312 -3.36 -0.40 -12.66
N GLU A 313 -3.65 -1.69 -12.84
CA GLU A 313 -4.79 -2.14 -13.64
C GLU A 313 -6.11 -1.82 -12.94
N LEU A 314 -6.17 -2.02 -11.61
CA LEU A 314 -7.32 -1.65 -10.79
C LEU A 314 -7.61 -0.14 -10.88
N ALA A 315 -6.58 0.69 -10.88
CA ALA A 315 -6.70 2.15 -10.96
C ALA A 315 -7.37 2.65 -12.24
N LYS A 316 -7.45 1.84 -13.30
CA LYS A 316 -8.20 2.16 -14.52
C LYS A 316 -9.72 2.07 -14.35
N SER A 317 -10.19 1.49 -13.24
CA SER A 317 -11.61 1.34 -12.92
C SER A 317 -12.03 2.35 -11.86
N GLU A 318 -12.49 3.54 -12.28
CA GLU A 318 -12.88 4.65 -11.39
C GLU A 318 -13.89 4.23 -10.32
N ASP A 319 -14.88 3.40 -10.67
CA ASP A 319 -15.94 2.94 -9.75
C ASP A 319 -15.43 2.02 -8.62
N LYS A 320 -14.33 1.30 -8.87
CA LYS A 320 -13.79 0.29 -7.95
C LYS A 320 -12.59 0.80 -7.15
N GLN A 321 -11.95 1.84 -7.59
CA GLN A 321 -10.70 2.33 -7.05
C GLN A 321 -10.81 2.72 -5.56
N LEU A 322 -11.85 3.47 -5.20
CA LEU A 322 -12.05 4.02 -3.86
C LEU A 322 -12.97 3.17 -2.97
N MET A 323 -13.65 2.17 -3.53
CA MET A 323 -14.52 1.26 -2.79
C MET A 323 -13.96 -0.17 -2.92
N TYR A 324 -13.58 -0.76 -1.77
CA TYR A 324 -13.07 -2.11 -1.76
C TYR A 324 -14.11 -3.11 -2.28
N ASP A 325 -13.73 -3.88 -3.28
CA ASP A 325 -14.50 -4.99 -3.86
C ASP A 325 -13.58 -6.21 -3.96
N GLU A 326 -13.79 -7.16 -3.04
CA GLU A 326 -12.97 -8.37 -2.95
C GLU A 326 -13.09 -9.26 -4.19
N GLN A 327 -14.27 -9.34 -4.79
CA GLN A 327 -14.45 -10.15 -6.00
C GLN A 327 -13.71 -9.56 -7.19
N PHE A 328 -13.69 -8.22 -7.28
CA PHE A 328 -12.99 -7.54 -8.34
C PHE A 328 -11.46 -7.73 -8.24
N ILE A 329 -10.87 -7.54 -7.06
CA ILE A 329 -9.43 -7.76 -6.90
C ILE A 329 -9.04 -9.22 -7.10
N LYS A 330 -9.89 -10.16 -6.70
CA LYS A 330 -9.69 -11.59 -6.98
C LYS A 330 -9.67 -11.86 -8.47
N GLN A 331 -10.61 -11.30 -9.24
CA GLN A 331 -10.63 -11.45 -10.71
C GLN A 331 -9.35 -10.88 -11.35
N LEU A 332 -8.90 -9.70 -10.92
CA LEU A 332 -7.67 -9.11 -11.44
C LEU A 332 -6.45 -9.98 -11.12
N TYR A 333 -6.36 -10.51 -9.92
CA TYR A 333 -5.29 -11.41 -9.51
C TYR A 333 -5.31 -12.72 -10.33
N ASP A 334 -6.47 -13.34 -10.48
CA ASP A 334 -6.65 -14.59 -11.24
C ASP A 334 -6.33 -14.38 -12.75
N ASN A 335 -6.74 -13.25 -13.32
CA ASN A 335 -6.40 -12.88 -14.70
C ASN A 335 -4.89 -12.63 -14.85
N TYR A 336 -4.27 -11.94 -13.91
CA TYR A 336 -2.84 -11.70 -13.91
C TYR A 336 -2.04 -13.01 -13.86
N LYS A 337 -2.43 -13.94 -12.99
CA LYS A 337 -1.85 -15.29 -12.94
C LYS A 337 -2.00 -16.04 -14.25
N LYS A 338 -3.19 -16.01 -14.85
CA LYS A 338 -3.44 -16.67 -16.12
C LYS A 338 -2.55 -16.13 -17.23
N ILE A 339 -2.39 -14.81 -17.33
CA ILE A 339 -1.52 -14.18 -18.32
C ILE A 339 -0.07 -14.68 -18.16
N ILE A 340 0.45 -14.75 -16.93
CA ILE A 340 1.81 -15.24 -16.67
C ILE A 340 1.94 -16.71 -17.07
N THR A 341 0.95 -17.54 -16.74
CA THR A 341 0.95 -18.96 -17.11
C THR A 341 0.89 -19.14 -18.64
N ASP A 342 0.00 -18.41 -19.32
CA ASP A 342 -0.12 -18.47 -20.79
C ASP A 342 1.20 -18.03 -21.47
N ILE A 343 1.88 -16.99 -20.96
CA ILE A 343 3.20 -16.56 -21.45
C ILE A 343 4.25 -17.66 -21.24
N SER A 344 4.25 -18.32 -20.07
CA SER A 344 5.18 -19.41 -19.79
C SER A 344 4.97 -20.59 -20.74
N ASP A 345 3.72 -21.00 -20.98
CA ASP A 345 3.40 -22.10 -21.90
C ASP A 345 3.81 -21.77 -23.35
N GLU A 346 3.57 -20.53 -23.78
CA GLU A 346 4.05 -20.05 -25.10
C GLU A 346 5.57 -20.05 -25.15
N SER A 347 6.25 -19.61 -24.10
CA SER A 347 7.72 -19.62 -24.02
C SER A 347 8.29 -21.04 -24.11
N TYR A 348 7.69 -22.04 -23.46
CA TYR A 348 8.11 -23.44 -23.60
C TYR A 348 7.97 -23.93 -25.03
N ASN A 349 6.85 -23.64 -25.68
CA ASN A 349 6.62 -24.08 -27.04
C ASN A 349 7.57 -23.41 -28.04
N ASN A 350 7.82 -22.12 -27.88
CA ASN A 350 8.70 -21.35 -28.74
C ASN A 350 10.17 -21.76 -28.52
N LEU A 351 10.63 -21.84 -27.27
CA LEU A 351 11.99 -22.29 -26.96
C LEU A 351 12.24 -23.71 -27.44
N LYS A 352 11.27 -24.62 -27.24
CA LYS A 352 11.33 -25.99 -27.75
C LYS A 352 11.48 -26.04 -29.27
N LYS A 353 10.72 -25.23 -30.00
CA LYS A 353 10.78 -25.14 -31.46
C LYS A 353 12.16 -24.60 -31.91
N ASP A 354 12.65 -23.57 -31.25
CA ASP A 354 13.94 -22.96 -31.58
C ASP A 354 15.13 -23.90 -31.31
N LEU A 355 15.05 -24.69 -30.24
CA LEU A 355 16.07 -25.67 -29.87
C LEU A 355 15.84 -27.09 -30.44
N TYR A 356 14.78 -27.27 -31.23
CA TYR A 356 14.43 -28.60 -31.76
C TYR A 356 15.52 -29.18 -32.63
N ASN A 357 15.83 -30.48 -32.46
CA ASN A 357 16.83 -31.27 -33.15
C ASN A 357 18.30 -30.96 -32.75
N GLN A 358 18.55 -30.27 -31.64
CA GLN A 358 19.91 -30.03 -31.15
C GLN A 358 20.20 -30.91 -29.93
N ASN A 359 21.38 -31.55 -29.90
CA ASN A 359 21.87 -32.24 -28.70
C ASN A 359 22.44 -31.21 -27.73
N ILE A 360 21.92 -31.16 -26.49
CA ILE A 360 22.34 -30.23 -25.44
C ILE A 360 23.38 -30.93 -24.58
N ILE A 361 24.56 -30.34 -24.42
CA ILE A 361 25.57 -30.78 -23.48
C ILE A 361 25.80 -29.65 -22.48
N ILE A 362 25.60 -29.98 -21.20
CA ILE A 362 25.87 -29.05 -20.09
C ILE A 362 27.33 -29.27 -19.68
N LYS A 363 28.13 -28.21 -19.74
CA LYS A 363 29.48 -28.19 -19.18
C LYS A 363 29.60 -27.05 -18.18
N SER A 364 30.04 -27.36 -16.98
CA SER A 364 30.47 -26.37 -15.99
C SER A 364 31.95 -26.04 -16.26
N ALA A 365 32.23 -24.76 -16.38
CA ALA A 365 33.60 -24.26 -16.55
C ALA A 365 33.85 -23.10 -15.59
N GLY A 366 34.11 -23.41 -14.32
CA GLY A 366 34.50 -22.43 -13.33
C GLY A 366 33.38 -21.47 -12.94
N ILE A 367 33.71 -20.20 -12.66
CA ILE A 367 32.78 -19.18 -12.15
C ILE A 367 31.71 -18.78 -13.18
N ASN A 368 31.95 -18.99 -14.46
CA ASN A 368 31.02 -18.71 -15.56
C ASN A 368 30.44 -20.02 -16.07
N GLN A 369 29.24 -20.35 -15.64
CA GLN A 369 28.54 -21.55 -16.07
C GLN A 369 27.85 -21.31 -17.42
N TYR A 370 28.00 -22.25 -18.36
CA TYR A 370 27.36 -22.17 -19.65
C TYR A 370 26.82 -23.54 -20.09
N ILE A 371 25.80 -23.52 -20.91
CA ILE A 371 25.26 -24.70 -21.57
C ILE A 371 25.53 -24.58 -23.04
N MET A 372 26.19 -25.60 -23.59
CA MET A 372 26.48 -25.68 -25.02
C MET A 372 25.50 -26.65 -25.66
N VAL A 373 24.81 -26.19 -26.69
CA VAL A 373 23.92 -27.00 -27.51
C VAL A 373 24.68 -27.45 -28.72
N LYS A 374 24.75 -28.75 -28.94
CA LYS A 374 25.59 -29.37 -29.93
C LYS A 374 24.76 -30.13 -30.98
N SER A 375 24.99 -29.89 -32.25
CA SER A 375 24.63 -30.81 -33.31
C SER A 375 25.89 -31.49 -33.84
N ASP A 376 25.94 -32.83 -33.76
CA ASP A 376 26.88 -33.69 -34.47
C ASP A 376 28.40 -33.53 -34.26
N VAL A 377 28.87 -33.14 -33.09
CA VAL A 377 30.34 -33.06 -32.84
C VAL A 377 30.79 -34.12 -31.81
N ASP A 378 31.82 -34.86 -32.14
CA ASP A 378 32.54 -35.79 -31.29
C ASP A 378 33.07 -35.09 -30.01
N ASP A 379 32.69 -35.59 -28.84
CA ASP A 379 33.01 -35.03 -27.51
C ASP A 379 34.52 -34.81 -27.28
N SER A 380 35.37 -35.56 -27.97
CA SER A 380 36.82 -35.47 -27.88
C SER A 380 37.42 -34.19 -28.52
N LYS A 381 36.62 -33.44 -29.27
CA LYS A 381 37.08 -32.23 -30.02
C LYS A 381 36.61 -30.92 -29.39
N VAL A 382 35.89 -30.94 -28.25
CA VAL A 382 35.48 -29.72 -27.56
C VAL A 382 36.45 -29.41 -26.45
N THR A 383 37.51 -28.69 -26.75
CA THR A 383 38.42 -28.11 -25.74
C THR A 383 37.93 -26.70 -25.39
N VAL A 384 37.67 -26.46 -24.12
CA VAL A 384 37.48 -25.12 -23.57
C VAL A 384 38.86 -24.60 -23.17
N SER A 385 39.47 -23.78 -24.00
CA SER A 385 40.66 -23.02 -23.60
C SER A 385 40.31 -21.54 -23.54
N ASP A 386 40.89 -20.82 -22.61
CA ASP A 386 40.55 -19.42 -22.33
C ASP A 386 40.77 -18.45 -23.50
N ASP A 387 41.50 -18.83 -24.54
CA ASP A 387 41.92 -17.93 -25.62
C ASP A 387 41.48 -18.32 -27.04
N ASN A 388 40.91 -19.50 -27.30
CA ASN A 388 40.45 -19.86 -28.65
C ASN A 388 39.29 -20.85 -28.60
N ARG A 389 38.08 -20.34 -28.72
CA ARG A 389 36.83 -21.13 -28.64
C ARG A 389 36.25 -21.33 -30.04
N ILE A 390 36.24 -22.58 -30.53
CA ILE A 390 35.50 -22.95 -31.74
C ILE A 390 34.26 -23.71 -31.30
N TYR A 391 33.08 -23.10 -31.50
CA TYR A 391 31.80 -23.74 -31.21
C TYR A 391 31.10 -24.15 -32.51
N LYS A 392 30.56 -25.36 -32.54
CA LYS A 392 29.46 -25.69 -33.43
C LYS A 392 28.27 -25.99 -32.57
N GLY A 393 27.26 -25.12 -32.58
CA GLY A 393 26.06 -25.27 -31.80
C GLY A 393 25.65 -23.98 -31.06
N THR A 394 24.55 -24.03 -30.33
CA THR A 394 24.01 -22.91 -29.58
C THR A 394 24.59 -22.90 -28.16
N VAL A 395 24.90 -21.71 -27.63
CA VAL A 395 25.46 -21.52 -26.29
C VAL A 395 24.44 -20.79 -25.43
N ILE A 396 24.21 -21.31 -24.22
CA ILE A 396 23.39 -20.63 -23.21
C ILE A 396 24.25 -20.20 -22.03
N TRP A 397 24.32 -18.93 -21.79
CA TRP A 397 25.02 -18.32 -20.65
C TRP A 397 24.07 -18.19 -19.43
N VAL A 398 24.56 -18.51 -18.25
CA VAL A 398 23.76 -18.42 -17.02
C VAL A 398 24.23 -17.22 -16.22
N ASN A 399 23.33 -16.25 -16.00
CA ASN A 399 23.56 -15.02 -15.22
C ASN A 399 24.85 -14.24 -15.59
N SER A 400 25.35 -14.46 -16.78
CA SER A 400 26.53 -13.76 -17.23
C SER A 400 26.57 -13.62 -18.77
N LEU A 401 27.20 -12.57 -19.24
CA LEU A 401 27.70 -12.46 -20.59
C LEU A 401 29.22 -12.71 -20.55
N ALA A 402 29.75 -13.45 -21.50
CA ALA A 402 31.20 -13.59 -21.59
C ALA A 402 31.81 -12.22 -21.86
N LYS A 403 32.57 -11.67 -20.92
CA LYS A 403 33.17 -10.33 -21.01
C LYS A 403 34.14 -10.12 -22.18
N ASP A 404 34.65 -11.18 -22.78
CA ASP A 404 35.73 -11.11 -23.75
C ASP A 404 35.52 -12.08 -24.93
N ILE A 405 34.31 -12.43 -25.28
CA ILE A 405 34.08 -13.16 -26.54
C ILE A 405 33.71 -12.12 -27.59
N THR A 406 34.73 -11.50 -28.15
CA THR A 406 34.70 -11.15 -29.56
C THR A 406 34.69 -12.49 -30.27
N ILE A 407 33.55 -13.02 -30.64
CA ILE A 407 33.48 -14.06 -31.69
C ILE A 407 33.94 -13.30 -32.91
N SER A 408 35.25 -13.37 -33.20
CA SER A 408 35.73 -12.89 -34.47
C SER A 408 35.28 -13.92 -35.49
N PHE A 409 34.16 -13.63 -36.14
CA PHE A 409 33.66 -14.41 -37.30
C PHE A 409 34.72 -14.53 -38.39
N ASP A 410 35.76 -13.68 -38.38
CA ASP A 410 36.90 -13.73 -39.29
C ASP A 410 37.76 -15.02 -39.20
N SER A 411 37.76 -15.72 -38.08
CA SER A 411 38.50 -16.99 -37.95
C SER A 411 37.75 -18.21 -38.52
N LEU A 412 36.49 -18.09 -38.83
CA LEU A 412 35.67 -19.13 -39.47
C LEU A 412 35.67 -19.00 -41.00
N THR A 413 35.98 -17.83 -41.56
CA THR A 413 36.00 -17.58 -43.01
C THR A 413 37.24 -18.12 -43.71
N ASP A 414 38.32 -18.42 -42.99
CA ASP A 414 39.55 -18.94 -43.58
C ASP A 414 39.53 -20.44 -43.96
N LYS A 415 38.38 -21.14 -43.75
CA LYS A 415 38.19 -22.52 -44.21
C LYS A 415 36.90 -22.74 -45.02
N GLY A 416 36.64 -21.86 -45.99
CA GLY A 416 35.81 -22.21 -47.16
C GLY A 416 34.39 -22.71 -46.84
N ILE A 417 33.67 -22.12 -45.87
CA ILE A 417 32.22 -22.35 -45.69
C ILE A 417 31.54 -21.02 -46.00
N ASP A 418 31.18 -20.91 -47.25
CA ASP A 418 30.38 -19.81 -47.82
C ASP A 418 28.89 -20.09 -47.59
N ASP A 419 28.43 -20.07 -46.34
CA ASP A 419 26.98 -20.14 -46.11
C ASP A 419 26.60 -19.33 -44.86
N LYS A 420 25.86 -18.24 -45.09
CA LYS A 420 25.28 -17.39 -44.04
C LYS A 420 24.20 -18.09 -43.22
N SER A 421 23.96 -19.40 -43.45
CA SER A 421 22.94 -20.21 -42.77
C SER A 421 23.39 -20.80 -41.45
N ASP A 422 24.67 -20.70 -41.07
CA ASP A 422 25.22 -21.29 -39.84
C ASP A 422 25.49 -20.23 -38.74
N GLN A 423 24.70 -19.18 -38.68
CA GLN A 423 24.77 -18.23 -37.61
C GLN A 423 24.25 -18.89 -36.33
N LEU A 424 25.11 -19.13 -35.36
CA LEU A 424 24.78 -19.74 -34.07
C LEU A 424 24.00 -18.75 -33.22
N ASP A 425 22.83 -19.18 -32.73
CA ASP A 425 22.11 -18.42 -31.73
C ASP A 425 22.79 -18.52 -30.37
N GLU A 426 22.91 -17.41 -29.66
CA GLU A 426 23.33 -17.35 -28.26
C GLU A 426 22.15 -17.06 -27.36
N TYR A 427 22.11 -17.68 -26.17
CA TYR A 427 21.10 -17.46 -25.17
C TYR A 427 21.73 -17.00 -23.88
N VAL A 428 21.04 -16.09 -23.18
CA VAL A 428 21.41 -15.67 -21.84
C VAL A 428 20.24 -15.99 -20.91
N PHE A 429 20.47 -16.87 -19.95
CA PHE A 429 19.48 -17.18 -18.90
C PHE A 429 19.73 -16.27 -17.70
N ILE A 430 18.71 -15.51 -17.30
CA ILE A 430 18.73 -14.59 -16.16
C ILE A 430 17.70 -15.07 -15.14
N SER A 431 18.20 -15.58 -14.02
CA SER A 431 17.36 -16.19 -12.98
C SER A 431 16.81 -15.21 -11.95
N ASP A 432 17.36 -14.00 -11.88
CA ASP A 432 17.01 -13.02 -10.83
C ASP A 432 17.26 -11.57 -11.26
N SER A 433 16.56 -10.65 -10.62
CA SER A 433 16.62 -9.21 -10.92
C SER A 433 17.99 -8.57 -10.65
N LYS A 434 18.80 -9.12 -9.72
CA LYS A 434 20.13 -8.60 -9.41
C LYS A 434 21.09 -8.90 -10.56
N SER A 435 21.04 -10.11 -11.08
CA SER A 435 21.82 -10.52 -12.27
C SER A 435 21.43 -9.69 -13.48
N TYR A 436 20.15 -9.42 -13.68
CA TYR A 436 19.67 -8.54 -14.75
C TYR A 436 20.22 -7.11 -14.63
N VAL A 437 20.14 -6.50 -13.44
CA VAL A 437 20.67 -5.14 -13.21
C VAL A 437 22.17 -5.05 -13.56
N ASN A 438 22.95 -6.09 -13.23
CA ASN A 438 24.37 -6.14 -13.54
C ASN A 438 24.66 -6.25 -15.04
N LEU A 439 23.74 -6.83 -15.81
CA LEU A 439 23.91 -7.12 -17.24
C LEU A 439 23.16 -6.12 -18.14
N SER A 440 22.23 -5.35 -17.61
CA SER A 440 21.28 -4.54 -18.39
C SER A 440 21.94 -3.61 -19.42
N ALA A 441 23.06 -2.95 -19.05
CA ALA A 441 23.78 -2.06 -19.96
C ALA A 441 24.39 -2.79 -21.16
N GLN A 442 24.73 -4.09 -21.03
CA GLN A 442 25.29 -4.91 -22.11
C GLN A 442 24.19 -5.56 -22.95
N LEU A 443 23.01 -5.81 -22.34
CA LEU A 443 21.87 -6.43 -23.01
C LEU A 443 21.12 -5.46 -23.91
N SER A 444 21.14 -4.15 -23.60
CA SER A 444 20.47 -3.12 -24.41
C SER A 444 21.04 -2.99 -25.83
N ASP A 445 22.32 -3.29 -26.01
CA ASP A 445 23.03 -3.20 -27.30
C ASP A 445 23.30 -4.58 -27.94
N ARG A 446 22.61 -5.65 -27.44
CA ARG A 446 22.87 -7.01 -27.94
C ARG A 446 22.43 -7.20 -29.40
N PRO A 447 23.17 -8.03 -30.17
CA PRO A 447 22.72 -8.47 -31.49
C PRO A 447 21.40 -9.28 -31.43
N ASP A 448 20.62 -9.28 -32.51
CA ASP A 448 19.38 -10.06 -32.62
C ASP A 448 19.59 -11.58 -32.49
N THR A 449 20.82 -12.04 -32.67
CA THR A 449 21.26 -13.45 -32.48
C THR A 449 21.40 -13.85 -31.02
N VAL A 450 21.37 -12.87 -30.07
CA VAL A 450 21.42 -13.12 -28.63
C VAL A 450 20.03 -13.02 -28.04
N LYS A 451 19.47 -14.15 -27.61
CA LYS A 451 18.12 -14.27 -27.03
C LYS A 451 18.17 -14.35 -25.50
N ILE A 452 17.22 -13.75 -24.84
CA ILE A 452 17.11 -13.73 -23.38
C ILE A 452 16.06 -14.70 -22.90
N ILE A 453 16.45 -15.60 -22.02
CA ILE A 453 15.58 -16.50 -21.24
C ILE A 453 15.53 -15.96 -19.81
N THR A 454 14.33 -15.77 -19.23
CA THR A 454 14.21 -15.24 -17.88
C THR A 454 13.01 -15.82 -17.12
N LEU A 455 12.90 -15.47 -15.83
CA LEU A 455 11.76 -15.77 -14.96
C LEU A 455 10.83 -14.56 -14.85
N SER A 456 9.57 -14.80 -14.53
CA SER A 456 8.50 -13.79 -14.49
C SER A 456 8.69 -12.67 -13.49
N ASP A 457 9.59 -12.82 -12.50
CA ASP A 457 9.93 -11.77 -11.54
C ASP A 457 11.08 -10.84 -11.99
N VAL A 458 11.73 -11.15 -13.11
CA VAL A 458 12.76 -10.28 -13.72
C VAL A 458 12.09 -9.32 -14.69
N THR A 459 12.47 -8.07 -14.62
CA THR A 459 11.83 -6.97 -15.36
C THR A 459 12.77 -6.35 -16.36
N PRO A 460 12.40 -6.19 -17.64
CA PRO A 460 13.19 -5.42 -18.58
C PRO A 460 13.17 -3.92 -18.22
N ASN A 461 14.30 -3.24 -18.46
CA ASN A 461 14.33 -1.79 -18.50
C ASN A 461 13.58 -1.26 -19.74
N ASN A 462 13.28 0.04 -19.77
CA ASN A 462 12.66 0.66 -20.95
C ASN A 462 13.52 0.42 -22.20
N GLY A 463 12.96 -0.31 -23.16
CA GLY A 463 13.62 -0.65 -24.42
C GLY A 463 14.20 -2.07 -24.50
N ASP A 464 14.35 -2.78 -23.38
CA ASP A 464 14.78 -4.17 -23.39
C ASP A 464 13.61 -5.11 -23.67
N HIS A 465 13.88 -6.22 -24.36
CA HIS A 465 12.92 -7.26 -24.65
C HIS A 465 13.45 -8.61 -24.21
N PHE A 466 12.58 -9.42 -23.56
CA PHE A 466 12.89 -10.80 -23.21
C PHE A 466 12.23 -11.74 -24.21
N ASP A 467 13.00 -12.68 -24.75
CA ASP A 467 12.52 -13.59 -25.78
C ASP A 467 11.70 -14.74 -25.21
N TYR A 468 12.07 -15.21 -24.01
CA TYR A 468 11.38 -16.31 -23.32
C TYR A 468 11.24 -15.98 -21.85
N VAL A 469 9.99 -16.02 -21.34
CA VAL A 469 9.66 -15.74 -19.94
C VAL A 469 8.96 -16.95 -19.33
N PHE A 470 9.50 -17.47 -18.23
CA PHE A 470 8.94 -18.62 -17.51
C PHE A 470 8.39 -18.21 -16.16
N ASP A 471 7.32 -18.88 -15.71
CA ASP A 471 6.75 -18.59 -14.39
C ASP A 471 7.71 -19.06 -13.28
N LYS A 472 8.17 -18.12 -12.45
CA LYS A 472 9.04 -18.41 -11.31
C LYS A 472 8.42 -19.38 -10.32
N GLU A 473 7.09 -19.36 -10.15
CA GLU A 473 6.36 -20.21 -9.24
C GLU A 473 6.53 -21.70 -9.55
N GLU A 474 6.75 -22.05 -10.81
CA GLU A 474 6.99 -23.44 -11.22
C GLU A 474 8.28 -24.01 -10.59
N PHE A 475 9.21 -23.14 -10.18
CA PHE A 475 10.53 -23.53 -9.68
C PHE A 475 10.73 -23.24 -8.19
N LYS A 476 9.71 -22.78 -7.50
CA LYS A 476 9.79 -22.30 -6.11
C LYS A 476 10.25 -23.35 -5.10
N ASN A 477 9.89 -24.61 -5.30
CA ASN A 477 10.22 -25.72 -4.42
C ASN A 477 11.44 -26.52 -4.92
N THR A 478 12.19 -25.97 -5.87
CA THR A 478 13.41 -26.60 -6.37
C THR A 478 14.52 -26.52 -5.34
N THR A 479 14.97 -27.67 -4.86
CA THR A 479 16.02 -27.82 -3.84
C THR A 479 17.39 -28.14 -4.43
N GLY A 480 17.51 -28.19 -5.75
CA GLY A 480 18.78 -28.45 -6.41
C GLY A 480 19.68 -27.20 -6.37
N SER A 481 20.90 -27.35 -5.92
CA SER A 481 21.96 -26.35 -6.07
C SER A 481 23.08 -26.96 -6.90
N ASP A 482 23.73 -26.14 -7.72
CA ASP A 482 25.01 -26.53 -8.27
C ASP A 482 26.11 -26.56 -7.17
N GLU A 483 27.31 -26.99 -7.50
CA GLU A 483 28.43 -27.09 -6.56
C GLU A 483 28.81 -25.72 -5.94
N ALA A 484 28.36 -24.60 -6.53
CA ALA A 484 28.59 -23.24 -6.07
C ALA A 484 27.46 -22.69 -5.19
N GLY A 485 26.35 -23.46 -4.98
CA GLY A 485 25.19 -23.02 -4.22
C GLY A 485 24.22 -22.13 -5.01
N ASP A 486 24.41 -21.95 -6.30
CA ASP A 486 23.51 -21.23 -7.20
C ASP A 486 22.46 -22.18 -7.78
N ASN A 487 21.19 -21.84 -7.62
CA ASN A 487 20.06 -22.63 -8.11
C ASN A 487 19.76 -22.37 -9.61
N SER A 488 20.41 -21.40 -10.23
CA SER A 488 20.08 -20.91 -11.59
C SER A 488 20.26 -21.99 -12.64
N LEU A 489 21.39 -22.73 -12.60
CA LEU A 489 21.65 -23.81 -13.55
C LEU A 489 20.63 -24.94 -13.41
N TYR A 490 20.24 -25.25 -12.18
CA TYR A 490 19.24 -26.29 -11.95
C TYR A 490 17.87 -25.92 -12.49
N ILE A 491 17.44 -24.66 -12.30
CA ILE A 491 16.21 -24.14 -12.89
C ILE A 491 16.25 -24.22 -14.42
N LEU A 492 17.36 -23.80 -15.03
CA LEU A 492 17.52 -23.89 -16.49
C LEU A 492 17.43 -25.34 -16.99
N LYS A 493 18.03 -26.30 -16.26
CA LYS A 493 17.88 -27.73 -16.57
C LYS A 493 16.44 -28.18 -16.57
N LEU A 494 15.63 -27.73 -15.61
CA LEU A 494 14.21 -28.07 -15.54
C LEU A 494 13.44 -27.44 -16.70
N ILE A 495 13.73 -26.20 -17.07
CA ILE A 495 13.14 -25.53 -18.24
C ILE A 495 13.42 -26.36 -19.51
N LEU A 496 14.67 -26.69 -19.74
CA LEU A 496 15.09 -27.47 -20.91
C LEU A 496 14.50 -28.88 -20.88
N GLY A 497 14.42 -29.54 -19.71
CA GLY A 497 13.76 -30.83 -19.53
C GLY A 497 12.28 -30.79 -19.92
N LYS A 498 11.54 -29.74 -19.55
CA LYS A 498 10.16 -29.51 -19.98
C LYS A 498 10.04 -29.27 -21.49
N CYS A 499 11.05 -28.66 -22.11
CA CYS A 499 11.13 -28.56 -23.58
C CYS A 499 11.39 -29.92 -24.26
N GLY A 500 11.68 -30.98 -23.52
CA GLY A 500 11.90 -32.32 -24.02
C GLY A 500 13.34 -32.69 -24.30
N PHE A 501 14.30 -31.91 -23.74
CA PHE A 501 15.71 -32.22 -23.86
C PHE A 501 16.18 -33.13 -22.72
N ILE A 502 17.02 -34.13 -23.03
CA ILE A 502 17.65 -34.99 -22.04
C ILE A 502 18.94 -34.28 -21.57
N ILE A 503 18.98 -33.95 -20.26
CA ILE A 503 20.06 -33.13 -19.68
C ILE A 503 20.71 -33.90 -18.53
#